data_73c9a22d6105258a1ce307bdbc8998d4
#
_entry.id   73c9a22d6105258a1ce307bdbc8998d4
#
_cell.length_a   1.000
_cell.length_b   1.000
_cell.length_c   1.000
_cell.angle_alpha   90.00
_cell.angle_beta   90.00
_cell.angle_gamma   90.00
#
_symmetry.space_group_name_H-M   'P 1'
#
loop_
_entity.id
_entity.type
_entity.pdbx_description
1 polymer ?
#
loop_
_entity_poly.entity_id
_entity_poly.type
_entity_poly.pdbx_seq_one_letter_code
_entity_poly.pdbx_strand_id
1 'polypeptide(L)'
;MLKSKKPNGFTLIELLVAIAIGAVFIALGAGTIKKAFNASDEGQLNSDLTGLLTDTKILKDAKGYGDGRSGVNLIPDLIGAERLPTTITLVAGVPMNSSGGSYTLVSTAAGVGYEVATNKLPKSLCISAATTQAKSGIASTIKINSSTFSGTVSRSQALTACNQTENTISFVVNG
;
A
#
# COMPACT_ATOMS: atom_id res chain seq x y z
N MET A 1 60.57 -28.70 -3.72
CA MET A 1 59.69 -28.99 -4.87
C MET A 1 58.29 -29.15 -4.39
N LEU A 2 57.44 -28.16 -4.63
CA LEU A 2 56.00 -28.17 -4.27
C LEU A 2 55.24 -28.92 -5.37
N LYS A 3 54.65 -30.06 -5.03
CA LYS A 3 53.84 -30.88 -5.93
C LYS A 3 52.50 -30.16 -6.19
N SER A 4 52.31 -29.57 -7.36
CA SER A 4 51.05 -28.98 -7.81
C SER A 4 49.99 -30.08 -7.88
N LYS A 5 48.97 -30.03 -7.00
CA LYS A 5 47.77 -30.86 -7.12
C LYS A 5 46.92 -30.29 -8.26
N LYS A 6 46.69 -31.07 -9.31
CA LYS A 6 45.75 -30.74 -10.38
C LYS A 6 44.33 -30.67 -9.78
N PRO A 7 43.56 -29.62 -10.03
CA PRO A 7 42.15 -29.58 -9.60
C PRO A 7 41.36 -30.67 -10.33
N ASN A 8 40.65 -31.52 -9.60
CA ASN A 8 39.73 -32.48 -10.20
C ASN A 8 38.53 -31.70 -10.72
N GLY A 9 38.22 -31.83 -12.00
CA GLY A 9 37.00 -31.27 -12.60
C GLY A 9 35.76 -32.01 -12.10
N PHE A 10 34.63 -31.28 -12.01
CA PHE A 10 33.32 -31.87 -11.68
C PHE A 10 32.95 -32.95 -12.72
N THR A 11 32.45 -34.08 -12.26
CA THR A 11 31.86 -35.09 -13.13
C THR A 11 30.50 -34.63 -13.64
N LEU A 12 30.09 -35.10 -14.81
CA LEU A 12 28.77 -34.76 -15.40
C LEU A 12 27.62 -35.13 -14.48
N ILE A 13 27.77 -36.21 -13.71
CA ILE A 13 26.77 -36.68 -12.75
C ILE A 13 26.68 -35.75 -11.52
N GLU A 14 27.79 -35.22 -11.02
CA GLU A 14 27.78 -34.23 -9.92
C GLU A 14 27.08 -32.92 -10.33
N LEU A 15 27.31 -32.47 -11.57
CA LEU A 15 26.64 -31.30 -12.10
C LEU A 15 25.13 -31.52 -12.21
N LEU A 16 24.68 -32.67 -12.71
CA LEU A 16 23.24 -33.02 -12.80
C LEU A 16 22.57 -33.07 -11.43
N VAL A 17 23.24 -33.68 -10.44
CA VAL A 17 22.74 -33.76 -9.07
C VAL A 17 22.64 -32.35 -8.44
N ALA A 18 23.66 -31.52 -8.62
CA ALA A 18 23.66 -30.14 -8.10
C ALA A 18 22.51 -29.30 -8.69
N ILE A 19 22.27 -29.42 -10.01
CA ILE A 19 21.17 -28.71 -10.69
C ILE A 19 19.81 -29.22 -10.19
N ALA A 20 19.65 -30.55 -10.05
CA ALA A 20 18.40 -31.14 -9.55
C ALA A 20 18.07 -30.69 -8.13
N ILE A 21 19.06 -30.68 -7.23
CA ILE A 21 18.90 -30.19 -5.85
C ILE A 21 18.60 -28.68 -5.85
N GLY A 22 19.35 -27.90 -6.64
CA GLY A 22 19.12 -26.45 -6.76
C GLY A 22 17.72 -26.09 -7.24
N ALA A 23 17.19 -26.84 -8.22
CA ALA A 23 15.84 -26.65 -8.72
C ALA A 23 14.74 -26.88 -7.65
N VAL A 24 14.94 -27.90 -6.79
CA VAL A 24 14.03 -28.18 -5.66
C VAL A 24 14.05 -27.04 -4.66
N PHE A 25 15.22 -26.50 -4.29
CA PHE A 25 15.31 -25.36 -3.36
C PHE A 25 14.67 -24.10 -3.92
N ILE A 26 14.81 -23.81 -5.21
CA ILE A 26 14.17 -22.67 -5.87
C ILE A 26 12.65 -22.84 -5.84
N ALA A 27 12.14 -24.03 -6.17
CA ALA A 27 10.71 -24.31 -6.16
C ALA A 27 10.06 -24.15 -4.78
N LEU A 28 10.75 -24.61 -3.72
CA LEU A 28 10.28 -24.47 -2.34
C LEU A 28 10.41 -23.02 -1.82
N GLY A 29 11.43 -22.28 -2.26
CA GLY A 29 11.66 -20.89 -1.83
C GLY A 29 10.71 -19.87 -2.44
N ALA A 30 10.21 -20.08 -3.65
CA ALA A 30 9.40 -19.10 -4.38
C ALA A 30 8.11 -18.70 -3.65
N GLY A 31 7.47 -19.63 -2.95
CA GLY A 31 6.24 -19.38 -2.19
C GLY A 31 6.44 -18.54 -0.92
N THR A 32 7.57 -18.73 -0.24
CA THR A 32 7.91 -18.00 0.99
C THR A 32 8.33 -16.58 0.68
N ILE A 33 9.08 -16.38 -0.40
CA ILE A 33 9.51 -15.06 -0.88
C ILE A 33 8.29 -14.20 -1.23
N LYS A 34 7.33 -14.74 -1.98
CA LYS A 34 6.09 -14.02 -2.32
C LYS A 34 5.28 -13.59 -1.09
N LYS A 35 5.21 -14.45 -0.05
CA LYS A 35 4.52 -14.11 1.21
C LYS A 35 5.25 -12.98 1.95
N ALA A 36 6.58 -12.98 1.97
CA ALA A 36 7.37 -11.94 2.62
C ALA A 36 7.20 -10.57 1.93
N PHE A 37 7.21 -10.52 0.60
CA PHE A 37 6.93 -9.29 -0.15
C PHE A 37 5.52 -8.78 0.11
N ASN A 38 4.50 -9.64 0.06
CA ASN A 38 3.12 -9.23 0.34
C ASN A 38 2.97 -8.66 1.76
N ALA A 39 3.63 -9.24 2.77
CA ALA A 39 3.58 -8.74 4.14
C ALA A 39 4.27 -7.37 4.28
N SER A 40 5.38 -7.15 3.58
CA SER A 40 6.07 -5.86 3.51
C SER A 40 5.18 -4.80 2.86
N ASP A 41 4.57 -5.12 1.72
CA ASP A 41 3.66 -4.21 1.00
C ASP A 41 2.42 -3.86 1.83
N GLU A 42 1.86 -4.82 2.60
CA GLU A 42 0.75 -4.57 3.53
C GLU A 42 1.15 -3.60 4.63
N GLY A 43 2.33 -3.82 5.23
CA GLY A 43 2.86 -2.94 6.27
C GLY A 43 3.07 -1.52 5.77
N GLN A 44 3.73 -1.37 4.62
CA GLN A 44 3.99 -0.07 4.01
C GLN A 44 2.68 0.65 3.64
N LEU A 45 1.77 -0.01 2.92
CA LEU A 45 0.48 0.57 2.52
C LEU A 45 -0.32 1.09 3.74
N ASN A 46 -0.40 0.28 4.81
CA ASN A 46 -1.11 0.67 6.02
C ASN A 46 -0.44 1.84 6.75
N SER A 47 0.89 1.87 6.78
CA SER A 47 1.67 2.98 7.34
C SER A 47 1.43 4.27 6.55
N ASP A 48 1.53 4.19 5.21
CA ASP A 48 1.31 5.33 4.32
C ASP A 48 -0.11 5.90 4.47
N LEU A 49 -1.12 5.03 4.47
CA LEU A 49 -2.52 5.44 4.68
C LEU A 49 -2.74 6.07 6.04
N THR A 50 -2.15 5.51 7.10
CA THR A 50 -2.25 6.09 8.44
C THR A 50 -1.57 7.44 8.51
N GLY A 51 -0.38 7.60 7.90
CA GLY A 51 0.31 8.87 7.77
C GLY A 51 -0.54 9.90 7.02
N LEU A 52 -1.03 9.56 5.84
CA LEU A 52 -1.89 10.45 5.05
C LEU A 52 -3.16 10.86 5.83
N LEU A 53 -3.81 9.92 6.53
CA LEU A 53 -5.02 10.19 7.32
C LEU A 53 -4.75 11.04 8.55
N THR A 54 -3.58 10.94 9.17
CA THR A 54 -3.25 11.70 10.39
C THR A 54 -2.63 13.06 10.07
N ASP A 55 -1.68 13.10 9.15
CA ASP A 55 -0.92 14.29 8.84
C ASP A 55 -1.73 15.32 8.03
N THR A 56 -2.74 14.89 7.26
CA THR A 56 -3.67 15.80 6.60
C THR A 56 -4.43 16.69 7.58
N LYS A 57 -4.64 16.26 8.82
CA LYS A 57 -5.34 17.07 9.83
C LYS A 57 -4.65 18.40 10.11
N ILE A 58 -3.34 18.49 9.96
CA ILE A 58 -2.57 19.73 10.19
C ILE A 58 -2.82 20.78 9.10
N LEU A 59 -3.32 20.38 7.93
CA LEU A 59 -3.63 21.29 6.82
C LEU A 59 -4.93 22.08 7.01
N LYS A 60 -5.68 21.80 8.08
CA LYS A 60 -6.91 22.52 8.38
C LYS A 60 -6.59 23.93 8.88
N ASP A 61 -7.04 24.93 8.16
CA ASP A 61 -6.96 26.34 8.55
C ASP A 61 -8.29 26.92 9.04
N ALA A 62 -8.40 28.23 9.21
CA ALA A 62 -9.60 28.91 9.66
C ALA A 62 -10.78 28.77 8.67
N LYS A 63 -10.53 28.47 7.40
CA LYS A 63 -11.54 28.25 6.37
C LYS A 63 -11.83 26.76 6.15
N GLY A 64 -11.04 25.87 6.76
CA GLY A 64 -11.11 24.43 6.57
C GLY A 64 -10.02 23.91 5.63
N TYR A 65 -10.22 22.75 5.04
CA TYR A 65 -9.31 22.16 4.05
C TYR A 65 -9.52 22.80 2.67
N GLY A 66 -8.44 23.06 1.93
CA GLY A 66 -8.50 23.60 0.57
C GLY A 66 -9.24 24.94 0.47
N ASP A 67 -8.98 25.88 1.38
CA ASP A 67 -9.66 27.19 1.47
C ASP A 67 -11.19 27.11 1.57
N GLY A 68 -11.71 26.08 2.21
CA GLY A 68 -13.15 25.87 2.35
C GLY A 68 -13.85 25.38 1.09
N ARG A 69 -13.12 24.80 0.14
CA ARG A 69 -13.68 24.24 -1.10
C ARG A 69 -13.60 22.73 -1.12
N SER A 70 -14.51 22.09 -1.82
CA SER A 70 -14.49 20.65 -2.08
C SER A 70 -13.65 20.32 -3.34
N GLY A 71 -13.04 19.14 -3.36
CA GLY A 71 -12.31 18.63 -4.53
C GLY A 71 -10.94 19.27 -4.76
N VAL A 72 -10.43 20.05 -3.82
CA VAL A 72 -9.06 20.61 -3.90
C VAL A 72 -8.06 19.51 -3.58
N ASN A 73 -7.05 19.34 -4.44
CA ASN A 73 -5.93 18.44 -4.21
C ASN A 73 -5.05 18.99 -3.09
N LEU A 74 -4.92 18.24 -1.98
CA LEU A 74 -4.14 18.65 -0.81
C LEU A 74 -2.73 18.00 -0.79
N ILE A 75 -2.35 17.20 -1.79
CA ILE A 75 -1.01 16.61 -1.87
C ILE A 75 0.09 17.68 -1.93
N PRO A 76 -0.04 18.77 -2.75
CA PRO A 76 0.97 19.82 -2.77
C PRO A 76 1.16 20.48 -1.40
N ASP A 77 0.08 20.66 -0.64
CA ASP A 77 0.11 21.26 0.68
C ASP A 77 0.82 20.35 1.70
N LEU A 78 0.60 19.02 1.63
CA LEU A 78 1.32 18.04 2.44
C LEU A 78 2.83 18.03 2.11
N ILE A 79 3.19 18.13 0.83
CA ILE A 79 4.58 18.22 0.40
C ILE A 79 5.22 19.51 0.93
N GLY A 80 4.53 20.66 0.78
CA GLY A 80 4.99 21.95 1.27
C GLY A 80 5.15 22.02 2.78
N ALA A 81 4.32 21.29 3.53
CA ALA A 81 4.41 21.14 4.97
C ALA A 81 5.41 20.07 5.44
N GLU A 82 6.13 19.39 4.51
CA GLU A 82 7.06 18.28 4.81
C GLU A 82 6.39 17.12 5.60
N ARG A 83 5.11 16.84 5.31
CA ARG A 83 4.28 15.84 6.00
C ARG A 83 3.90 14.65 5.14
N LEU A 84 4.35 14.61 3.88
CA LEU A 84 4.14 13.42 3.07
C LEU A 84 5.00 12.27 3.62
N PRO A 85 4.44 11.06 3.87
CA PRO A 85 5.22 9.93 4.32
C PRO A 85 6.42 9.65 3.40
N THR A 86 7.60 9.48 3.97
CA THR A 86 8.87 9.32 3.21
C THR A 86 8.95 8.03 2.41
N THR A 87 8.09 7.08 2.71
CA THR A 87 7.92 5.81 1.99
C THR A 87 7.16 5.95 0.67
N ILE A 88 6.42 7.05 0.51
CA ILE A 88 5.65 7.34 -0.71
C ILE A 88 6.58 7.92 -1.77
N THR A 89 6.70 7.21 -2.90
CA THR A 89 7.46 7.68 -4.06
C THR A 89 6.62 8.60 -4.92
N LEU A 90 7.16 9.76 -5.30
CA LEU A 90 6.52 10.68 -6.24
C LEU A 90 6.98 10.38 -7.67
N VAL A 91 6.04 10.10 -8.57
CA VAL A 91 6.29 9.96 -10.01
C VAL A 91 5.56 11.08 -10.74
N ALA A 92 6.31 12.01 -11.33
CA ALA A 92 5.75 13.21 -11.95
C ALA A 92 4.81 14.02 -11.03
N GLY A 93 5.12 14.07 -9.72
CA GLY A 93 4.31 14.76 -8.71
C GLY A 93 3.10 13.96 -8.18
N VAL A 94 2.89 12.74 -8.69
CA VAL A 94 1.82 11.85 -8.23
C VAL A 94 2.38 10.88 -7.18
N PRO A 95 1.81 10.81 -5.97
CA PRO A 95 2.22 9.85 -4.95
C PRO A 95 1.75 8.43 -5.34
N MET A 96 2.70 7.48 -5.35
CA MET A 96 2.48 6.11 -5.78
C MET A 96 2.48 5.16 -4.60
N ASN A 97 1.63 4.13 -4.67
CA ASN A 97 1.64 3.02 -3.73
C ASN A 97 2.54 1.86 -4.21
N SER A 98 2.83 0.89 -3.35
CA SER A 98 3.69 -0.27 -3.64
C SER A 98 3.14 -1.19 -4.76
N SER A 99 1.85 -1.09 -5.09
CA SER A 99 1.21 -1.88 -6.16
C SER A 99 1.22 -1.19 -7.53
N GLY A 100 1.87 -0.01 -7.66
CA GLY A 100 1.89 0.78 -8.88
C GLY A 100 0.60 1.58 -9.15
N GLY A 101 -0.26 1.70 -8.13
CA GLY A 101 -1.37 2.65 -8.12
C GLY A 101 -0.96 3.98 -7.52
N SER A 102 -1.90 4.91 -7.42
CA SER A 102 -1.68 6.24 -6.86
C SER A 102 -2.47 6.48 -5.59
N TYR A 103 -1.96 7.38 -4.75
CA TYR A 103 -2.75 8.02 -3.71
C TYR A 103 -3.36 9.31 -4.23
N THR A 104 -4.58 9.59 -3.80
CA THR A 104 -5.22 10.89 -3.99
C THR A 104 -5.70 11.42 -2.64
N LEU A 105 -5.60 12.71 -2.45
CA LEU A 105 -6.02 13.39 -1.24
C LEU A 105 -6.76 14.66 -1.65
N VAL A 106 -8.04 14.74 -1.32
CA VAL A 106 -8.88 15.88 -1.71
C VAL A 106 -9.73 16.35 -0.55
N SER A 107 -9.99 17.67 -0.52
CA SER A 107 -10.95 18.24 0.43
C SER A 107 -12.38 17.85 0.10
N THR A 108 -13.22 17.66 1.12
CA THR A 108 -14.64 17.30 1.00
C THR A 108 -15.54 18.25 1.79
N ALA A 109 -16.86 18.17 1.54
CA ALA A 109 -17.87 18.89 2.32
C ALA A 109 -17.56 20.38 2.54
N ALA A 110 -17.23 21.10 1.46
CA ALA A 110 -16.85 22.52 1.50
C ALA A 110 -15.72 22.80 2.51
N GLY A 111 -14.70 21.95 2.51
CA GLY A 111 -13.51 22.10 3.36
C GLY A 111 -13.69 21.60 4.80
N VAL A 112 -14.84 21.05 5.17
CA VAL A 112 -15.04 20.49 6.52
C VAL A 112 -14.23 19.22 6.73
N GLY A 113 -14.06 18.40 5.67
CA GLY A 113 -13.32 17.13 5.73
C GLY A 113 -12.39 16.93 4.55
N TYR A 114 -11.84 15.72 4.47
CA TYR A 114 -10.98 15.28 3.37
C TYR A 114 -11.20 13.80 3.05
N GLU A 115 -10.83 13.39 1.85
CA GLU A 115 -10.87 12.01 1.39
C GLU A 115 -9.47 11.61 0.93
N VAL A 116 -8.94 10.52 1.50
CA VAL A 116 -7.73 9.83 1.05
C VAL A 116 -8.17 8.62 0.26
N ALA A 117 -7.73 8.47 -0.99
CA ALA A 117 -8.02 7.28 -1.77
C ALA A 117 -6.74 6.69 -2.38
N THR A 118 -6.80 5.40 -2.65
CA THR A 118 -5.74 4.68 -3.37
C THR A 118 -6.35 3.61 -4.28
N ASN A 119 -5.70 3.34 -5.39
CA ASN A 119 -6.18 2.43 -6.42
C ASN A 119 -5.18 1.32 -6.77
N LYS A 120 -5.57 0.46 -7.71
CA LYS A 120 -4.78 -0.70 -8.19
C LYS A 120 -4.34 -1.66 -7.09
N LEU A 121 -5.14 -1.79 -6.04
CA LEU A 121 -4.84 -2.70 -4.95
C LEU A 121 -5.21 -4.13 -5.31
N PRO A 122 -4.27 -5.11 -5.17
CA PRO A 122 -4.62 -6.52 -5.15
C PRO A 122 -5.61 -6.81 -4.01
N LYS A 123 -6.37 -7.89 -4.14
CA LYS A 123 -7.41 -8.27 -3.15
C LYS A 123 -6.89 -8.33 -1.72
N SER A 124 -5.69 -8.88 -1.48
CA SER A 124 -5.09 -8.98 -0.14
C SER A 124 -4.84 -7.60 0.49
N LEU A 125 -4.22 -6.69 -0.27
CA LEU A 125 -3.91 -5.33 0.18
C LEU A 125 -5.18 -4.51 0.42
N CYS A 126 -6.19 -4.65 -0.46
CA CYS A 126 -7.48 -4.00 -0.27
C CYS A 126 -8.15 -4.44 1.04
N ILE A 127 -8.21 -5.76 1.34
CA ILE A 127 -8.79 -6.28 2.58
C ILE A 127 -8.00 -5.81 3.80
N SER A 128 -6.68 -5.87 3.74
CA SER A 128 -5.79 -5.42 4.82
C SER A 128 -6.00 -3.94 5.12
N ALA A 129 -5.94 -3.08 4.10
CA ALA A 129 -6.15 -1.64 4.24
C ALA A 129 -7.54 -1.32 4.82
N ALA A 130 -8.61 -1.93 4.27
CA ALA A 130 -9.97 -1.72 4.74
C ALA A 130 -10.13 -2.06 6.22
N THR A 131 -9.64 -3.24 6.64
CA THR A 131 -9.82 -3.71 8.02
C THR A 131 -8.91 -3.01 9.01
N THR A 132 -7.70 -2.63 8.61
CA THR A 132 -6.75 -1.93 9.48
C THR A 132 -7.17 -0.49 9.71
N GLN A 133 -7.53 0.23 8.64
CA GLN A 133 -7.96 1.62 8.77
C GLN A 133 -9.34 1.75 9.43
N ALA A 134 -10.23 0.76 9.26
CA ALA A 134 -11.49 0.72 10.02
C ALA A 134 -11.26 0.64 11.53
N LYS A 135 -10.23 -0.11 11.97
CA LYS A 135 -9.88 -0.21 13.40
C LYS A 135 -9.28 1.07 13.98
N SER A 136 -8.65 1.90 13.15
CA SER A 136 -8.08 3.18 13.61
C SER A 136 -9.17 4.17 14.03
N GLY A 137 -10.40 4.02 13.52
CA GLY A 137 -11.53 4.91 13.83
C GLY A 137 -11.36 6.33 13.28
N ILE A 138 -10.36 6.59 12.44
CA ILE A 138 -10.09 7.94 11.90
C ILE A 138 -11.09 8.29 10.81
N ALA A 139 -11.43 7.34 9.93
CA ALA A 139 -12.36 7.56 8.84
C ALA A 139 -13.81 7.41 9.31
N SER A 140 -14.64 8.36 8.98
CA SER A 140 -16.10 8.32 9.20
C SER A 140 -16.83 7.48 8.15
N THR A 141 -16.25 7.38 6.95
CA THR A 141 -16.79 6.57 5.84
C THR A 141 -15.65 5.88 5.11
N ILE A 142 -15.83 4.62 4.79
CA ILE A 142 -14.89 3.82 4.00
C ILE A 142 -15.62 3.35 2.74
N LYS A 143 -15.06 3.63 1.57
CA LYS A 143 -15.60 3.17 0.29
C LYS A 143 -14.63 2.15 -0.30
N ILE A 144 -15.14 1.03 -0.75
CA ILE A 144 -14.37 -0.03 -1.42
C ILE A 144 -15.08 -0.31 -2.75
N ASN A 145 -14.45 0.04 -3.87
CA ASN A 145 -15.06 -0.02 -5.19
C ASN A 145 -16.43 0.73 -5.19
N SER A 146 -17.52 0.02 -5.41
CA SER A 146 -18.88 0.58 -5.36
C SER A 146 -19.56 0.48 -3.99
N SER A 147 -18.94 -0.15 -3.00
CA SER A 147 -19.52 -0.37 -1.67
C SER A 147 -19.13 0.74 -0.70
N THR A 148 -20.06 1.20 0.14
CA THR A 148 -19.84 2.25 1.15
C THR A 148 -20.17 1.73 2.54
N PHE A 149 -19.31 2.02 3.51
CA PHE A 149 -19.40 1.59 4.90
C PHE A 149 -19.26 2.78 5.85
N SER A 150 -20.02 2.80 6.93
CA SER A 150 -19.97 3.87 7.96
C SER A 150 -18.91 3.54 9.00
N GLY A 151 -17.67 4.01 8.82
CA GLY A 151 -16.58 3.98 9.79
C GLY A 151 -16.00 2.62 10.15
N THR A 152 -16.77 1.54 10.02
CA THR A 152 -16.35 0.18 10.36
C THR A 152 -16.53 -0.77 9.19
N VAL A 153 -15.55 -1.67 9.00
CA VAL A 153 -15.59 -2.71 7.97
C VAL A 153 -15.15 -4.03 8.59
N SER A 154 -16.03 -5.02 8.60
CA SER A 154 -15.67 -6.37 9.02
C SER A 154 -14.84 -7.08 7.93
N ARG A 155 -14.08 -8.11 8.33
CA ARG A 155 -13.31 -8.89 7.36
C ARG A 155 -14.18 -9.53 6.27
N SER A 156 -15.38 -9.99 6.62
CA SER A 156 -16.32 -10.57 5.64
C SER A 156 -16.83 -9.54 4.64
N GLN A 157 -17.15 -8.33 5.10
CA GLN A 157 -17.54 -7.22 4.23
C GLN A 157 -16.39 -6.81 3.28
N ALA A 158 -15.16 -6.70 3.81
CA ALA A 158 -13.98 -6.42 3.00
C ALA A 158 -13.73 -7.49 1.95
N LEU A 159 -13.85 -8.79 2.31
CA LEU A 159 -13.72 -9.91 1.37
C LEU A 159 -14.70 -9.84 0.21
N THR A 160 -15.94 -9.43 0.47
CA THR A 160 -17.00 -9.28 -0.55
C THR A 160 -16.78 -8.03 -1.40
N ALA A 161 -16.36 -6.92 -0.80
CA ALA A 161 -16.20 -5.64 -1.49
C ALA A 161 -14.90 -5.58 -2.31
N CYS A 162 -13.79 -6.20 -1.85
CA CYS A 162 -12.52 -6.31 -2.58
C CYS A 162 -12.58 -7.47 -3.60
N ASN A 163 -13.45 -7.36 -4.60
CA ASN A 163 -13.79 -8.43 -5.54
C ASN A 163 -13.25 -8.23 -6.96
N GLN A 164 -12.49 -7.15 -7.19
CA GLN A 164 -11.91 -6.83 -8.49
C GLN A 164 -10.44 -7.27 -8.55
N THR A 165 -9.90 -7.37 -9.78
CA THR A 165 -8.47 -7.61 -10.00
C THR A 165 -7.63 -6.45 -9.46
N GLU A 166 -8.10 -5.23 -9.69
CA GLU A 166 -7.54 -3.98 -9.17
C GLU A 166 -8.65 -3.25 -8.40
N ASN A 167 -8.48 -3.12 -7.09
CA ASN A 167 -9.45 -2.48 -6.22
C ASN A 167 -9.06 -1.04 -5.92
N THR A 168 -10.08 -0.22 -5.72
CA THR A 168 -9.95 1.15 -5.21
C THR A 168 -10.57 1.22 -3.83
N ILE A 169 -9.88 1.89 -2.91
CA ILE A 169 -10.38 2.14 -1.56
C ILE A 169 -10.23 3.62 -1.23
N SER A 170 -11.22 4.21 -0.58
CA SER A 170 -11.12 5.56 -0.06
C SER A 170 -11.66 5.68 1.36
N PHE A 171 -11.10 6.62 2.08
CA PHE A 171 -11.37 6.93 3.48
C PHE A 171 -11.76 8.39 3.59
N VAL A 172 -13.00 8.66 3.99
CA VAL A 172 -13.50 10.02 4.22
C VAL A 172 -13.38 10.34 5.70
N VAL A 173 -12.76 11.45 6.00
CA VAL A 173 -12.63 11.99 7.35
C VAL A 173 -13.44 13.27 7.41
N ASN A 174 -14.42 13.31 8.32
CA ASN A 174 -15.16 14.52 8.64
C ASN A 174 -14.41 15.24 9.76
N GLY A 175 -14.24 16.54 9.63
CA GLY A 175 -13.54 17.40 10.59
C GLY A 175 -14.45 17.99 11.63
#